data_a9465c502bf9ec375ad4ca815be36d48
#
_entry.id   a9465c502bf9ec375ad4ca815be36d48
#
_cell.length_a   1.000
_cell.length_b   1.000
_cell.length_c   1.000
_cell.angle_alpha   90.00
_cell.angle_beta   90.00
_cell.angle_gamma   90.00
#
_symmetry.space_group_name_H-M   'P 1'
#
loop_
_entity.id
_entity.type
_entity.pdbx_description
1 polymer ?
#
loop_
_entity_poly.entity_id
_entity_poly.type
_entity_poly.pdbx_seq_one_letter_code
_entity_poly.pdbx_strand_id
1 'polypeptide(L)'
;LIKVPPAEELGKEPIEQAVSLAKQSGTELKDLGFNINFAPVADLGLTYGRSFSTNPDDVVRYASAVGKAYDEAGLWYSYKHFPGIGKTDVDLHADTSVVPVSKETLLNEDTKVFVDLIKQSKPNTYAIMVSHAMYPQIDPDHPSSLSKAIITDWLRKDMGYNGVVVTDDMDMGALAKHYTFGDMAVQ
;
A
#
# COMPACT_ATOMS: atom_id res chain seq x y z
N LEU A 1 15.59 -11.21 -13.56
CA LEU A 1 14.84 -11.17 -12.31
C LEU A 1 14.11 -12.49 -12.09
N ILE A 2 14.11 -12.98 -10.85
CA ILE A 2 13.31 -14.16 -10.52
C ILE A 2 11.82 -13.86 -10.75
N LYS A 3 11.07 -14.91 -11.03
CA LYS A 3 9.61 -14.84 -11.11
C LYS A 3 9.04 -15.05 -9.71
N VAL A 4 8.47 -14.00 -9.12
CA VAL A 4 7.74 -14.09 -7.86
C VAL A 4 6.29 -14.47 -8.15
N PRO A 5 5.72 -15.50 -7.50
CA PRO A 5 4.31 -15.85 -7.63
C PRO A 5 3.38 -14.72 -7.17
N PRO A 6 2.09 -14.72 -7.56
CA PRO A 6 1.10 -13.82 -7.00
C PRO A 6 1.04 -13.90 -5.47
N ALA A 7 0.75 -12.78 -4.80
CA ALA A 7 0.70 -12.72 -3.34
C ALA A 7 -0.34 -13.69 -2.74
N GLU A 8 -1.47 -13.91 -3.44
CA GLU A 8 -2.50 -14.87 -3.03
C GLU A 8 -1.97 -16.32 -2.99
N GLU A 9 -1.08 -16.68 -3.89
CA GLU A 9 -0.45 -18.01 -3.86
C GLU A 9 0.54 -18.08 -2.68
N LEU A 10 1.37 -17.05 -2.51
CA LEU A 10 2.33 -16.99 -1.41
C LEU A 10 1.65 -16.98 -0.04
N GLY A 11 0.49 -16.35 0.08
CA GLY A 11 -0.29 -16.34 1.33
C GLY A 11 -0.84 -17.71 1.76
N LYS A 12 -0.83 -18.70 0.87
CA LYS A 12 -1.23 -20.10 1.13
C LYS A 12 -0.03 -21.01 1.45
N GLU A 13 1.19 -20.53 1.22
CA GLU A 13 2.43 -21.26 1.42
C GLU A 13 3.08 -20.88 2.77
N PRO A 14 4.06 -21.66 3.27
CA PRO A 14 4.86 -21.25 4.42
C PRO A 14 5.52 -19.88 4.21
N ILE A 15 5.52 -19.04 5.25
CA ILE A 15 6.01 -17.66 5.18
C ILE A 15 7.49 -17.58 4.75
N GLU A 16 8.26 -18.60 5.07
CA GLU A 16 9.68 -18.74 4.70
C GLU A 16 9.89 -18.69 3.18
N GLN A 17 8.92 -19.18 2.42
CA GLN A 17 8.96 -19.10 0.95
C GLN A 17 8.84 -17.64 0.48
N ALA A 18 7.88 -16.89 1.01
CA ALA A 18 7.72 -15.47 0.68
C ALA A 18 8.98 -14.67 1.06
N VAL A 19 9.54 -14.93 2.24
CA VAL A 19 10.77 -14.29 2.72
C VAL A 19 11.96 -14.62 1.81
N SER A 20 12.14 -15.88 1.43
CA SER A 20 13.23 -16.31 0.54
C SER A 20 13.16 -15.63 -0.83
N LEU A 21 11.98 -15.59 -1.43
CA LEU A 21 11.74 -14.93 -2.72
C LEU A 21 11.92 -13.41 -2.63
N ALA A 22 11.48 -12.79 -1.52
CA ALA A 22 11.70 -11.36 -1.30
C ALA A 22 13.20 -11.01 -1.15
N LYS A 23 13.97 -11.79 -0.41
CA LYS A 23 15.44 -11.62 -0.31
C LYS A 23 16.11 -11.73 -1.67
N GLN A 24 15.78 -12.76 -2.43
CA GLN A 24 16.37 -12.97 -3.75
C GLN A 24 16.00 -11.82 -4.71
N SER A 25 14.72 -11.47 -4.81
CA SER A 25 14.29 -10.37 -5.68
C SER A 25 14.84 -9.03 -5.24
N GLY A 26 14.94 -8.78 -3.93
CA GLY A 26 15.56 -7.57 -3.37
C GLY A 26 17.03 -7.44 -3.74
N THR A 27 17.79 -8.52 -3.63
CA THR A 27 19.20 -8.55 -4.04
C THR A 27 19.34 -8.28 -5.53
N GLU A 28 18.57 -8.97 -6.38
CA GLU A 28 18.62 -8.76 -7.83
C GLU A 28 18.24 -7.31 -8.22
N LEU A 29 17.25 -6.71 -7.56
CA LEU A 29 16.88 -5.31 -7.80
C LEU A 29 18.00 -4.34 -7.39
N LYS A 30 18.67 -4.59 -6.25
CA LYS A 30 19.82 -3.80 -5.81
C LYS A 30 20.97 -3.90 -6.80
N ASP A 31 21.30 -5.09 -7.28
CA ASP A 31 22.38 -5.33 -8.26
C ASP A 31 22.09 -4.62 -9.59
N LEU A 32 20.82 -4.43 -9.94
CA LEU A 32 20.39 -3.64 -11.10
C LEU A 32 20.34 -2.13 -10.85
N GLY A 33 20.66 -1.67 -9.63
CA GLY A 33 20.73 -0.24 -9.28
C GLY A 33 19.41 0.37 -8.78
N PHE A 34 18.36 -0.43 -8.53
CA PHE A 34 17.15 0.07 -7.92
C PHE A 34 17.36 0.42 -6.44
N ASN A 35 16.70 1.47 -5.97
CA ASN A 35 16.78 1.95 -4.59
C ASN A 35 15.53 1.61 -3.77
N ILE A 36 14.38 1.47 -4.42
CA ILE A 36 13.10 1.19 -3.80
C ILE A 36 12.27 0.23 -4.66
N ASN A 37 11.53 -0.66 -4.00
CA ASN A 37 10.48 -1.48 -4.62
C ASN A 37 9.10 -1.05 -4.08
N PHE A 38 8.15 -0.72 -4.95
CA PHE A 38 6.78 -0.39 -4.56
C PHE A 38 5.95 -1.65 -4.26
N ALA A 39 6.46 -2.46 -3.32
CA ALA A 39 5.88 -3.67 -2.75
C ALA A 39 6.31 -3.76 -1.28
N PRO A 40 5.63 -4.56 -0.43
CA PRO A 40 4.50 -5.43 -0.73
C PRO A 40 3.13 -4.73 -0.72
N VAL A 41 2.13 -5.37 -1.34
CA VAL A 41 0.72 -4.99 -1.19
C VAL A 41 0.26 -5.35 0.23
N ALA A 42 -0.44 -4.43 0.88
CA ALA A 42 -0.99 -4.55 2.23
C ALA A 42 -2.53 -4.47 2.25
N ASP A 43 -3.17 -4.48 1.09
CA ASP A 43 -4.64 -4.48 0.97
C ASP A 43 -5.23 -5.85 1.27
N LEU A 44 -6.48 -5.87 1.74
CA LEU A 44 -7.24 -7.10 1.99
C LEU A 44 -7.97 -7.57 0.73
N GLY A 45 -7.87 -8.86 0.40
CA GLY A 45 -8.76 -9.53 -0.53
C GLY A 45 -8.87 -8.95 -1.94
N LEU A 46 -7.83 -8.28 -2.44
CA LEU A 46 -7.83 -7.73 -3.79
C LEU A 46 -7.97 -8.83 -4.85
N THR A 47 -8.71 -8.51 -5.90
CA THR A 47 -8.80 -9.33 -7.11
C THR A 47 -7.43 -9.50 -7.79
N TYR A 48 -7.34 -10.41 -8.74
CA TYR A 48 -6.14 -10.70 -9.52
C TYR A 48 -4.93 -11.20 -8.71
N GLY A 49 -5.17 -11.81 -7.53
CA GLY A 49 -4.11 -12.44 -6.74
C GLY A 49 -3.14 -11.45 -6.07
N ARG A 50 -3.49 -10.17 -5.94
CA ARG A 50 -2.59 -9.13 -5.43
C ARG A 50 -2.44 -9.08 -3.92
N SER A 51 -3.40 -9.64 -3.14
CA SER A 51 -3.38 -9.67 -1.68
C SER A 51 -2.92 -11.02 -1.15
N PHE A 52 -2.19 -11.02 -0.03
CA PHE A 52 -1.79 -12.25 0.65
C PHE A 52 -2.97 -13.02 1.24
N SER A 53 -3.98 -12.31 1.77
CA SER A 53 -5.14 -12.89 2.44
C SER A 53 -6.31 -11.91 2.49
N THR A 54 -7.48 -12.40 2.89
CA THR A 54 -8.63 -11.61 3.35
C THR A 54 -8.61 -11.36 4.87
N ASN A 55 -7.70 -12.01 5.59
CA ASN A 55 -7.52 -11.83 7.03
C ASN A 55 -6.45 -10.76 7.31
N PRO A 56 -6.77 -9.69 8.08
CA PRO A 56 -5.82 -8.61 8.38
C PRO A 56 -4.52 -9.10 9.04
N ASP A 57 -4.60 -10.03 9.98
CA ASP A 57 -3.43 -10.50 10.72
C ASP A 57 -2.48 -11.32 9.82
N ASP A 58 -3.03 -12.08 8.85
CA ASP A 58 -2.22 -12.77 7.85
C ASP A 58 -1.54 -11.78 6.91
N VAL A 59 -2.25 -10.76 6.43
CA VAL A 59 -1.64 -9.73 5.57
C VAL A 59 -0.51 -9.01 6.31
N VAL A 60 -0.72 -8.63 7.57
CA VAL A 60 0.33 -8.03 8.42
C VAL A 60 1.54 -8.96 8.52
N ARG A 61 1.30 -10.23 8.80
CA ARG A 61 2.37 -11.24 8.97
C ARG A 61 3.22 -11.39 7.70
N TYR A 62 2.60 -11.54 6.54
CA TYR A 62 3.32 -11.70 5.27
C TYR A 62 3.96 -10.39 4.80
N ALA A 63 3.22 -9.28 4.82
CA ALA A 63 3.73 -7.99 4.34
C ALA A 63 4.90 -7.50 5.20
N SER A 64 4.84 -7.64 6.53
CA SER A 64 5.95 -7.27 7.41
C SER A 64 7.19 -8.12 7.17
N ALA A 65 7.03 -9.43 6.98
CA ALA A 65 8.14 -10.35 6.71
C ALA A 65 8.82 -10.06 5.34
N VAL A 66 8.02 -9.80 4.31
CA VAL A 66 8.52 -9.41 2.98
C VAL A 66 9.24 -8.06 3.05
N GLY A 67 8.64 -7.05 3.72
CA GLY A 67 9.27 -5.75 3.92
C GLY A 67 10.60 -5.84 4.65
N LYS A 68 10.66 -6.64 5.73
CA LYS A 68 11.92 -6.92 6.44
C LYS A 68 12.97 -7.58 5.55
N ALA A 69 12.56 -8.49 4.67
CA ALA A 69 13.48 -9.14 3.73
C ALA A 69 14.07 -8.15 2.72
N TYR A 70 13.30 -7.15 2.26
CA TYR A 70 13.81 -6.05 1.44
C TYR A 70 14.76 -5.13 2.21
N ASP A 71 14.45 -4.76 3.46
CA ASP A 71 15.36 -3.98 4.32
C ASP A 71 16.70 -4.72 4.52
N GLU A 72 16.66 -6.03 4.80
CA GLU A 72 17.86 -6.87 4.92
C GLU A 72 18.68 -6.93 3.62
N ALA A 73 18.06 -6.83 2.45
CA ALA A 73 18.73 -6.71 1.15
C ALA A 73 19.23 -5.28 0.86
N GLY A 74 18.99 -4.32 1.75
CA GLY A 74 19.37 -2.92 1.57
C GLY A 74 18.49 -2.17 0.55
N LEU A 75 17.30 -2.63 0.31
CA LEU A 75 16.33 -2.05 -0.62
C LEU A 75 15.18 -1.41 0.18
N TRP A 76 14.88 -0.15 -0.11
CA TRP A 76 13.66 0.46 0.39
C TRP A 76 12.43 -0.23 -0.21
N TYR A 77 11.32 -0.19 0.51
CA TYR A 77 10.07 -0.80 0.08
C TYR A 77 8.87 0.09 0.41
N SER A 78 7.70 -0.24 -0.10
CA SER A 78 6.48 0.53 0.18
C SER A 78 5.31 -0.38 0.48
N TYR A 79 4.66 -0.17 1.62
CA TYR A 79 3.33 -0.74 1.87
C TYR A 79 2.27 0.02 1.08
N LYS A 80 1.35 -0.70 0.43
CA LYS A 80 0.33 -0.11 -0.43
C LYS A 80 -0.97 -0.90 -0.44
N HIS A 81 -2.10 -0.24 -0.64
CA HIS A 81 -2.34 1.16 -0.98
C HIS A 81 -3.17 1.82 0.13
N PHE A 82 -2.57 2.69 0.92
CA PHE A 82 -3.25 3.37 2.03
C PHE A 82 -4.46 4.20 1.55
N PRO A 83 -5.59 4.25 2.28
CA PRO A 83 -5.89 3.62 3.58
C PRO A 83 -6.35 2.15 3.50
N GLY A 84 -6.31 1.51 2.35
CA GLY A 84 -6.71 0.14 2.05
C GLY A 84 -7.82 0.08 1.01
N ILE A 85 -7.54 -0.50 -0.16
CA ILE A 85 -8.45 -0.55 -1.31
C ILE A 85 -9.15 -1.89 -1.49
N GLY A 86 -9.11 -2.77 -0.48
CA GLY A 86 -9.73 -4.10 -0.56
C GLY A 86 -11.24 -4.10 -0.80
N LYS A 87 -11.91 -2.96 -0.56
CA LYS A 87 -13.35 -2.76 -0.77
C LYS A 87 -13.68 -1.93 -2.03
N THR A 88 -12.72 -1.68 -2.90
CA THR A 88 -12.99 -1.02 -4.19
C THR A 88 -13.70 -1.98 -5.13
N ASP A 89 -14.69 -1.47 -5.85
CA ASP A 89 -15.49 -2.20 -6.84
C ASP A 89 -15.03 -1.93 -8.28
N VAL A 90 -14.23 -0.90 -8.48
CA VAL A 90 -13.69 -0.49 -9.79
C VAL A 90 -12.16 -0.50 -9.74
N ASP A 91 -11.53 -0.90 -10.84
CA ASP A 91 -10.09 -0.80 -11.01
C ASP A 91 -9.68 0.69 -11.13
N LEU A 92 -8.89 1.16 -10.18
CA LEU A 92 -8.40 2.56 -10.13
C LEU A 92 -7.54 2.96 -11.34
N HIS A 93 -7.00 2.00 -12.09
CA HIS A 93 -6.34 2.29 -13.37
C HIS A 93 -7.32 2.75 -14.43
N ALA A 94 -8.57 2.33 -14.34
CA ALA A 94 -9.61 2.66 -15.31
C ALA A 94 -10.39 3.91 -14.94
N ASP A 95 -10.80 4.05 -13.67
CA ASP A 95 -11.58 5.19 -13.19
C ASP A 95 -11.52 5.34 -11.66
N THR A 96 -12.16 6.40 -11.13
CA THR A 96 -12.30 6.61 -9.70
C THR A 96 -13.18 5.53 -9.07
N SER A 97 -12.69 4.89 -8.01
CA SER A 97 -13.47 3.98 -7.19
C SER A 97 -13.85 4.64 -5.87
N VAL A 98 -15.08 4.40 -5.43
CA VAL A 98 -15.64 4.96 -4.21
C VAL A 98 -15.77 3.87 -3.15
N VAL A 99 -15.20 4.12 -1.97
CA VAL A 99 -15.30 3.22 -0.81
C VAL A 99 -16.22 3.87 0.23
N PRO A 100 -17.54 3.53 0.24
CA PRO A 100 -18.54 4.23 1.05
C PRO A 100 -18.63 3.68 2.49
N VAL A 101 -17.48 3.40 3.11
CA VAL A 101 -17.41 2.87 4.48
C VAL A 101 -16.86 3.90 5.46
N SER A 102 -17.21 3.77 6.74
CA SER A 102 -16.77 4.68 7.78
C SER A 102 -15.27 4.51 8.09
N LYS A 103 -14.67 5.57 8.65
CA LYS A 103 -13.30 5.50 9.19
C LYS A 103 -13.16 4.39 10.24
N GLU A 104 -14.18 4.19 11.07
CA GLU A 104 -14.20 3.14 12.09
C GLU A 104 -14.16 1.74 11.47
N THR A 105 -14.94 1.49 10.41
CA THR A 105 -14.92 0.22 9.67
C THR A 105 -13.54 -0.03 9.08
N LEU A 106 -12.94 0.98 8.44
CA LEU A 106 -11.59 0.86 7.87
C LEU A 106 -10.54 0.56 8.95
N LEU A 107 -10.60 1.23 10.12
CA LEU A 107 -9.68 1.00 11.24
C LEU A 107 -9.77 -0.41 11.83
N ASN A 108 -10.92 -1.04 11.73
CA ASN A 108 -11.12 -2.42 12.20
C ASN A 108 -10.74 -3.49 11.15
N GLU A 109 -10.57 -3.09 9.89
CA GLU A 109 -10.34 -3.99 8.76
C GLU A 109 -9.11 -3.56 7.93
N ASP A 110 -9.34 -2.88 6.80
CA ASP A 110 -8.29 -2.58 5.83
C ASP A 110 -7.15 -1.72 6.42
N THR A 111 -7.50 -0.65 7.11
CA THR A 111 -6.49 0.27 7.68
C THR A 111 -5.82 -0.29 8.94
N LYS A 112 -6.45 -1.26 9.63
CA LYS A 112 -5.81 -1.99 10.73
C LYS A 112 -4.47 -2.57 10.30
N VAL A 113 -4.39 -3.09 9.08
CA VAL A 113 -3.15 -3.63 8.51
C VAL A 113 -2.04 -2.57 8.53
N PHE A 114 -2.33 -1.36 8.06
CA PHE A 114 -1.34 -0.27 8.05
C PHE A 114 -0.95 0.18 9.47
N VAL A 115 -1.92 0.25 10.40
CA VAL A 115 -1.65 0.56 11.81
C VAL A 115 -0.64 -0.43 12.40
N ASP A 116 -0.85 -1.72 12.17
CA ASP A 116 0.00 -2.76 12.74
C ASP A 116 1.38 -2.83 12.02
N LEU A 117 1.42 -2.61 10.71
CA LEU A 117 2.68 -2.51 9.95
C LEU A 117 3.54 -1.33 10.40
N ILE A 118 2.94 -0.15 10.64
CA ILE A 118 3.65 1.04 11.16
C ILE A 118 4.29 0.73 12.52
N LYS A 119 3.57 0.04 13.41
CA LYS A 119 4.08 -0.33 14.75
C LYS A 119 5.23 -1.32 14.72
N GLN A 120 5.22 -2.25 13.75
CA GLN A 120 6.17 -3.37 13.69
C GLN A 120 7.39 -3.08 12.82
N SER A 121 7.28 -2.17 11.85
CA SER A 121 8.33 -1.93 10.88
C SER A 121 9.39 -0.96 11.40
N LYS A 122 10.62 -1.17 10.96
CA LYS A 122 11.75 -0.31 11.31
C LYS A 122 11.56 1.07 10.66
N PRO A 123 11.57 2.16 11.43
CA PRO A 123 11.44 3.50 10.89
C PRO A 123 12.51 3.82 9.82
N ASN A 124 12.17 4.66 8.86
CA ASN A 124 13.08 5.15 7.81
C ASN A 124 13.66 4.06 6.88
N THR A 125 12.97 2.95 6.71
CA THR A 125 13.34 1.91 5.74
C THR A 125 12.26 1.65 4.70
N TYR A 126 11.08 2.27 4.87
CA TYR A 126 9.93 2.08 3.99
C TYR A 126 9.14 3.37 3.75
N ALA A 127 8.37 3.35 2.68
CA ALA A 127 7.35 4.34 2.36
C ALA A 127 5.93 3.76 2.57
N ILE A 128 4.94 4.63 2.63
CA ILE A 128 3.53 4.27 2.48
C ILE A 128 3.02 4.91 1.19
N MET A 129 2.48 4.09 0.29
CA MET A 129 1.85 4.55 -0.94
C MET A 129 0.36 4.75 -0.72
N VAL A 130 -0.12 5.94 -1.08
CA VAL A 130 -1.53 6.33 -0.95
C VAL A 130 -2.25 6.11 -2.27
N SER A 131 -3.42 5.48 -2.20
CA SER A 131 -4.29 5.20 -3.36
C SER A 131 -4.97 6.46 -3.91
N HIS A 132 -5.67 6.31 -5.04
CA HIS A 132 -6.55 7.34 -5.60
C HIS A 132 -8.03 7.06 -5.34
N ALA A 133 -8.37 6.13 -4.45
CA ALA A 133 -9.76 5.84 -4.11
C ALA A 133 -10.39 7.00 -3.32
N MET A 134 -11.71 7.19 -3.52
CA MET A 134 -12.52 8.15 -2.78
C MET A 134 -13.09 7.50 -1.52
N TYR A 135 -13.01 8.19 -0.40
CA TYR A 135 -13.60 7.80 0.89
C TYR A 135 -14.55 8.90 1.37
N PRO A 136 -15.78 9.00 0.84
CA PRO A 136 -16.66 10.15 1.06
C PRO A 136 -17.04 10.39 2.53
N GLN A 137 -16.94 9.37 3.39
CA GLN A 137 -17.18 9.52 4.83
C GLN A 137 -15.97 10.10 5.60
N ILE A 138 -14.84 10.33 4.92
CA ILE A 138 -13.63 10.94 5.49
C ILE A 138 -13.32 12.25 4.78
N ASP A 139 -13.29 12.22 3.45
CA ASP A 139 -13.13 13.38 2.58
C ASP A 139 -14.03 13.18 1.35
N PRO A 140 -15.14 13.92 1.24
CA PRO A 140 -16.07 13.78 0.12
C PRO A 140 -15.56 14.44 -1.16
N ASP A 141 -14.58 15.33 -1.05
CA ASP A 141 -14.18 16.22 -2.15
C ASP A 141 -12.90 15.76 -2.87
N HIS A 142 -12.04 14.97 -2.18
CA HIS A 142 -10.74 14.62 -2.71
C HIS A 142 -10.46 13.11 -2.65
N PRO A 143 -9.79 12.54 -3.68
CA PRO A 143 -9.23 11.19 -3.59
C PRO A 143 -8.13 11.14 -2.52
N SER A 144 -7.88 9.97 -1.99
CA SER A 144 -6.97 9.77 -0.85
C SER A 144 -5.61 10.41 -1.03
N SER A 145 -5.04 10.33 -2.24
CA SER A 145 -3.72 10.88 -2.58
C SER A 145 -3.67 12.41 -2.60
N LEU A 146 -4.81 13.09 -2.70
CA LEU A 146 -4.94 14.54 -2.68
C LEU A 146 -5.66 15.05 -1.40
N SER A 147 -5.98 14.14 -0.47
CA SER A 147 -6.74 14.47 0.74
C SER A 147 -5.85 14.80 1.92
N LYS A 148 -5.91 16.07 2.38
CA LYS A 148 -5.30 16.48 3.64
C LYS A 148 -5.86 15.70 4.84
N ALA A 149 -7.17 15.41 4.85
CA ALA A 149 -7.82 14.65 5.92
C ALA A 149 -7.23 13.23 6.04
N ILE A 150 -6.92 12.58 4.91
CA ILE A 150 -6.38 11.22 4.89
C ILE A 150 -4.86 11.23 5.14
N ILE A 151 -4.10 12.08 4.46
CA ILE A 151 -2.63 12.06 4.56
C ILE A 151 -2.16 12.78 5.83
N THR A 152 -2.55 14.04 5.99
CA THR A 152 -2.01 14.86 7.08
C THR A 152 -2.67 14.54 8.41
N ASP A 153 -4.00 14.51 8.45
CA ASP A 153 -4.69 14.40 9.73
C ASP A 153 -4.75 12.92 10.18
N TRP A 154 -5.09 11.98 9.30
CA TRP A 154 -5.17 10.58 9.70
C TRP A 154 -3.81 9.87 9.71
N LEU A 155 -3.10 9.77 8.57
CA LEU A 155 -1.84 9.02 8.51
C LEU A 155 -0.72 9.65 9.35
N ARG A 156 -0.52 10.97 9.23
CA ARG A 156 0.57 11.66 9.93
C ARG A 156 0.27 11.88 11.41
N LYS A 157 -0.90 12.49 11.74
CA LYS A 157 -1.20 12.90 13.12
C LYS A 157 -1.79 11.75 13.95
N ASP A 158 -2.89 11.13 13.47
CA ASP A 158 -3.58 10.13 14.27
C ASP A 158 -2.79 8.82 14.37
N MET A 159 -2.17 8.37 13.25
CA MET A 159 -1.39 7.13 13.21
C MET A 159 0.10 7.33 13.53
N GLY A 160 0.58 8.58 13.57
CA GLY A 160 1.97 8.92 13.92
C GLY A 160 3.01 8.54 12.87
N TYR A 161 2.63 8.32 11.63
CA TYR A 161 3.58 7.96 10.57
C TYR A 161 4.39 9.17 10.10
N ASN A 162 5.71 9.16 10.34
CA ASN A 162 6.63 10.24 9.99
C ASN A 162 7.58 9.88 8.82
N GLY A 163 7.40 8.72 8.20
CA GLY A 163 8.20 8.26 7.06
C GLY A 163 7.80 8.90 5.73
N VAL A 164 8.32 8.38 4.64
CA VAL A 164 8.04 8.84 3.28
C VAL A 164 6.63 8.41 2.86
N VAL A 165 5.84 9.36 2.38
CA VAL A 165 4.55 9.11 1.73
C VAL A 165 4.72 9.35 0.24
N VAL A 166 4.27 8.40 -0.59
CA VAL A 166 4.23 8.53 -2.05
C VAL A 166 2.79 8.36 -2.52
N THR A 167 2.43 8.99 -3.62
CA THR A 167 1.16 8.70 -4.30
C THR A 167 1.31 7.45 -5.15
N ASP A 168 0.20 6.81 -5.50
CA ASP A 168 0.18 5.91 -6.65
C ASP A 168 0.39 6.72 -7.95
N ASP A 169 0.47 6.07 -9.08
CA ASP A 169 0.78 6.71 -10.37
C ASP A 169 -0.30 7.75 -10.72
N MET A 170 0.11 9.02 -10.81
CA MET A 170 -0.79 10.14 -11.06
C MET A 170 -1.35 10.17 -12.49
N ASP A 171 -0.83 9.36 -13.41
CA ASP A 171 -1.40 9.13 -14.73
C ASP A 171 -2.58 8.13 -14.72
N MET A 172 -2.91 7.53 -13.57
CA MET A 172 -4.06 6.62 -13.47
C MET A 172 -5.37 7.34 -13.77
N GLY A 173 -6.31 6.62 -14.41
CA GLY A 173 -7.61 7.17 -14.81
C GLY A 173 -8.44 7.77 -13.68
N ALA A 174 -8.22 7.32 -12.45
CA ALA A 174 -8.84 7.88 -11.25
C ALA A 174 -8.50 9.36 -11.00
N LEU A 175 -7.34 9.84 -11.46
CA LEU A 175 -6.91 11.24 -11.36
C LEU A 175 -6.87 11.93 -12.73
N ALA A 176 -6.22 11.33 -13.71
CA ALA A 176 -5.93 11.97 -15.00
C ALA A 176 -7.17 12.43 -15.77
N LYS A 177 -8.34 11.84 -15.49
CA LYS A 177 -9.62 12.27 -16.07
C LYS A 177 -10.25 13.49 -15.38
N HIS A 178 -9.85 13.81 -14.15
CA HIS A 178 -10.52 14.77 -13.28
C HIS A 178 -9.65 15.96 -12.86
N TYR A 179 -8.32 15.82 -12.94
CA TYR A 179 -7.35 16.80 -12.46
C TYR A 179 -6.28 17.07 -13.52
N THR A 180 -5.76 18.29 -13.58
CA THR A 180 -4.52 18.59 -14.30
C THR A 180 -3.31 18.28 -13.40
N PHE A 181 -2.13 18.03 -13.99
CA PHE A 181 -0.91 17.84 -13.22
C PHE A 181 -0.58 19.04 -12.32
N GLY A 182 -0.89 20.26 -12.79
CA GLY A 182 -0.70 21.47 -11.98
C GLY A 182 -1.57 21.49 -10.74
N ASP A 183 -2.84 21.09 -10.86
CA ASP A 183 -3.76 21.02 -9.72
C ASP A 183 -3.31 19.95 -8.72
N MET A 184 -2.92 18.78 -9.23
CA MET A 184 -2.43 17.67 -8.38
C MET A 184 -1.16 18.00 -7.61
N ALA A 185 -0.30 18.84 -8.17
CA ALA A 185 0.99 19.21 -7.56
C ALA A 185 0.88 20.23 -6.42
N VAL A 186 -0.24 20.97 -6.30
CA VAL A 186 -0.43 22.02 -5.30
C VAL A 186 -1.40 21.66 -4.20
N GLN A 187 -2.07 20.53 -4.28
CA GLN A 187 -2.93 19.99 -3.23
C GLN A 187 -2.15 19.10 -2.26
#